data_cb7edd624d1b665042783c241b7f41a4
#
_entry.id   cb7edd624d1b665042783c241b7f41a4
#
_cell.length_a   1.000
_cell.length_b   1.000
_cell.length_c   1.000
_cell.angle_alpha   90.00
_cell.angle_beta   90.00
_cell.angle_gamma   90.00
#
_symmetry.space_group_name_H-M   'P 1'
#
loop_
_entity.id
_entity.type
_entity.pdbx_description
1 polymer ?
#
loop_
_entity_poly.entity_id
_entity_poly.type
_entity_poly.pdbx_seq_one_letter_code
_entity_poly.pdbx_strand_id
1 'polypeptide(L)'
;MVWVAAMIMPTTVQAAFTPTAYYTMDGTDIEETSTINDAEAPLKVMFKANPENLEEGEMPAYEWRFTKSGETSPFLIRYEQDTEFEFMESGTYTVELYTGNDVAEGSITVSISASKLEMPNAFSPNGDGINDIYKAKSNHRSIVEFHAYIFSRHGVKIYDWTDINGGWDGTHNGKPVKDGVYFVLV
;
A
#
# COMPACT_ATOMS: atom_id res chain seq x y z
N MET A 1 46.77 -13.60 -53.62
CA MET A 1 46.62 -13.23 -52.20
C MET A 1 45.27 -12.51 -52.06
N VAL A 2 44.27 -13.21 -51.58
CA VAL A 2 42.89 -12.65 -51.49
C VAL A 2 42.72 -12.10 -50.07
N TRP A 3 42.51 -10.78 -49.93
CA TRP A 3 42.20 -10.16 -48.64
C TRP A 3 40.70 -10.33 -48.39
N VAL A 4 40.32 -11.11 -47.36
CA VAL A 4 38.98 -11.16 -46.85
C VAL A 4 38.89 -10.08 -45.79
N ALA A 5 38.22 -8.98 -46.08
CA ALA A 5 37.85 -7.96 -45.10
C ALA A 5 36.71 -8.50 -44.26
N ALA A 6 36.99 -8.82 -43.00
CA ALA A 6 35.92 -9.10 -42.02
C ALA A 6 35.17 -7.82 -41.70
N MET A 7 33.94 -7.71 -42.16
CA MET A 7 33.04 -6.64 -41.85
C MET A 7 32.53 -6.81 -40.42
N ILE A 8 33.13 -6.14 -39.45
CA ILE A 8 32.62 -6.05 -38.08
C ILE A 8 31.36 -5.19 -38.13
N MET A 9 30.17 -5.80 -38.08
CA MET A 9 28.93 -5.04 -37.89
C MET A 9 28.91 -4.50 -36.45
N PRO A 10 28.66 -3.22 -36.25
CA PRO A 10 28.47 -2.71 -34.90
C PRO A 10 27.20 -3.38 -34.31
N THR A 11 27.36 -3.99 -33.17
CA THR A 11 26.20 -4.42 -32.36
C THR A 11 25.60 -3.16 -31.76
N THR A 12 24.46 -2.72 -32.28
CA THR A 12 23.65 -1.68 -31.61
C THR A 12 23.12 -2.26 -30.32
N VAL A 13 23.51 -1.72 -29.20
CA VAL A 13 22.91 -2.03 -27.90
C VAL A 13 21.56 -1.32 -27.89
N GLN A 14 20.47 -2.05 -27.78
CA GLN A 14 19.11 -1.51 -27.73
C GLN A 14 18.86 -0.90 -26.36
N ALA A 15 18.07 0.17 -26.30
CA ALA A 15 17.54 0.70 -25.04
C ALA A 15 16.81 -0.39 -24.26
N ALA A 16 17.04 -0.43 -22.96
CA ALA A 16 16.40 -1.37 -22.05
C ALA A 16 15.78 -0.61 -20.87
N PHE A 17 14.71 -1.17 -20.31
CA PHE A 17 14.00 -0.55 -19.20
C PHE A 17 13.76 -1.64 -18.14
N THR A 18 14.04 -1.30 -16.88
CA THR A 18 13.83 -2.20 -15.74
C THR A 18 12.89 -1.55 -14.73
N PRO A 19 11.56 -1.69 -14.89
CA PRO A 19 10.61 -1.14 -13.95
C PRO A 19 10.92 -1.63 -12.53
N THR A 20 11.05 -0.69 -11.60
CA THR A 20 11.39 -0.99 -10.21
C THR A 20 10.49 -0.19 -9.28
N ALA A 21 9.94 -0.85 -8.26
CA ALA A 21 9.16 -0.26 -7.20
C ALA A 21 10.03 0.02 -5.97
N TYR A 22 9.88 1.19 -5.37
CA TYR A 22 10.51 1.60 -4.12
C TYR A 22 9.43 1.96 -3.12
N TYR A 23 9.45 1.35 -1.95
CA TYR A 23 8.49 1.59 -0.88
C TYR A 23 9.11 1.33 0.49
N THR A 24 8.46 1.81 1.55
CA THR A 24 8.88 1.56 2.94
C THR A 24 7.86 0.66 3.61
N MET A 25 8.33 -0.41 4.26
CA MET A 25 7.51 -1.29 5.08
C MET A 25 8.21 -1.55 6.41
N ASP A 26 7.50 -1.37 7.53
CA ASP A 26 8.04 -1.49 8.89
C ASP A 26 9.33 -0.67 9.12
N GLY A 27 9.38 0.53 8.52
CA GLY A 27 10.53 1.44 8.62
C GLY A 27 11.76 1.01 7.79
N THR A 28 11.61 -0.01 6.93
CA THR A 28 12.65 -0.49 6.02
C THR A 28 12.32 -0.10 4.59
N ASP A 29 13.27 0.53 3.91
CA ASP A 29 13.17 0.83 2.48
C ASP A 29 13.44 -0.42 1.67
N ILE A 30 12.53 -0.72 0.75
CA ILE A 30 12.52 -1.93 -0.08
C ILE A 30 12.52 -1.54 -1.55
N GLU A 31 13.31 -2.27 -2.33
CA GLU A 31 13.34 -2.22 -3.79
C GLU A 31 12.85 -3.56 -4.35
N GLU A 32 11.89 -3.52 -5.31
CA GLU A 32 11.28 -4.71 -5.88
C GLU A 32 11.04 -4.54 -7.38
N THR A 33 11.38 -5.56 -8.17
CA THR A 33 11.23 -5.55 -9.63
C THR A 33 10.12 -6.44 -10.16
N SER A 34 9.47 -7.22 -9.29
CA SER A 34 8.49 -8.22 -9.72
C SER A 34 7.19 -8.17 -8.92
N THR A 35 7.24 -8.38 -7.60
CA THR A 35 6.02 -8.56 -6.81
C THR A 35 6.17 -8.02 -5.39
N ILE A 36 5.29 -7.11 -5.01
CA ILE A 36 5.05 -6.69 -3.63
C ILE A 36 3.93 -7.57 -3.08
N ASN A 37 4.26 -8.39 -2.09
CA ASN A 37 3.30 -9.34 -1.51
C ASN A 37 2.81 -8.88 -0.15
N ASP A 38 1.52 -9.09 0.10
CA ASP A 38 0.88 -8.99 1.42
C ASP A 38 1.12 -7.67 2.16
N ALA A 39 1.30 -6.59 1.39
CA ALA A 39 1.47 -5.26 1.95
C ALA A 39 0.16 -4.76 2.58
N GLU A 40 0.26 -3.80 3.48
CA GLU A 40 -0.89 -3.18 4.13
C GLU A 40 -1.21 -1.81 3.54
N ALA A 41 -2.50 -1.50 3.39
CA ALA A 41 -2.93 -0.15 3.04
C ALA A 41 -2.86 0.77 4.29
N PRO A 42 -2.50 2.08 4.11
CA PRO A 42 -2.06 2.70 2.87
C PRO A 42 -0.62 2.33 2.51
N LEU A 43 -0.34 2.04 1.24
CA LEU A 43 1.00 1.78 0.75
C LEU A 43 1.36 2.78 -0.35
N LYS A 44 2.31 3.65 -0.10
CA LYS A 44 2.87 4.55 -1.10
C LYS A 44 4.06 3.90 -1.78
N VAL A 45 4.01 3.81 -3.12
CA VAL A 45 5.05 3.20 -3.95
C VAL A 45 5.52 4.19 -5.00
N MET A 46 6.84 4.35 -5.12
CA MET A 46 7.49 5.05 -6.22
C MET A 46 7.91 4.02 -7.28
N PHE A 47 7.49 4.21 -8.51
CA PHE A 47 7.87 3.39 -9.66
C PHE A 47 8.88 4.13 -10.52
N LYS A 48 10.01 3.51 -10.82
CA LYS A 48 11.05 4.05 -11.68
C LYS A 48 11.25 3.20 -12.92
N ALA A 49 11.40 3.84 -14.09
CA ALA A 49 11.59 3.15 -15.36
C ALA A 49 13.01 2.58 -15.51
N ASN A 50 14.01 3.18 -14.88
CA ASN A 50 15.42 2.81 -14.92
C ASN A 50 15.92 2.52 -16.37
N PRO A 51 15.91 3.53 -17.27
CA PRO A 51 16.36 3.33 -18.63
C PRO A 51 17.86 3.10 -18.70
N GLU A 52 18.28 2.16 -19.56
CA GLU A 52 19.68 1.87 -19.89
C GLU A 52 19.90 1.97 -21.39
N ASN A 53 21.13 2.33 -21.79
CA ASN A 53 21.56 2.36 -23.20
C ASN A 53 20.72 3.28 -24.11
N LEU A 54 20.16 4.38 -23.57
CA LEU A 54 19.50 5.39 -24.39
C LEU A 54 20.53 6.10 -25.29
N GLU A 55 20.17 6.34 -26.54
CA GLU A 55 20.97 7.19 -27.41
C GLU A 55 20.92 8.66 -26.97
N GLU A 56 21.98 9.43 -27.28
CA GLU A 56 21.99 10.84 -26.93
C GLU A 56 20.85 11.60 -27.61
N GLY A 57 19.97 12.19 -26.79
CA GLY A 57 18.76 12.91 -27.26
C GLY A 57 17.54 12.02 -27.44
N GLU A 58 17.61 10.73 -27.19
CA GLU A 58 16.44 9.86 -27.18
C GLU A 58 15.50 10.21 -26.02
N MET A 59 14.21 10.37 -26.32
CA MET A 59 13.17 10.70 -25.35
C MET A 59 12.05 9.65 -25.45
N PRO A 60 12.12 8.57 -24.67
CA PRO A 60 11.07 7.53 -24.68
C PRO A 60 9.71 8.09 -24.28
N ALA A 61 8.66 7.59 -24.89
CA ALA A 61 7.29 7.90 -24.52
C ALA A 61 6.84 6.99 -23.40
N TYR A 62 7.15 7.34 -22.18
CA TYR A 62 6.79 6.56 -20.99
C TYR A 62 5.27 6.52 -20.80
N GLU A 63 4.73 5.34 -20.51
CA GLU A 63 3.34 5.13 -20.16
C GLU A 63 3.23 4.03 -19.09
N TRP A 64 2.86 4.43 -17.88
CA TRP A 64 2.57 3.51 -16.78
C TRP A 64 1.08 3.22 -16.73
N ARG A 65 0.70 1.95 -16.77
CA ARG A 65 -0.69 1.48 -16.67
C ARG A 65 -0.90 0.76 -15.35
N PHE A 66 -1.88 1.23 -14.57
CA PHE A 66 -2.28 0.64 -13.29
C PHE A 66 -3.61 -0.08 -13.47
N THR A 67 -3.62 -1.40 -13.33
CA THR A 67 -4.82 -2.24 -13.54
C THR A 67 -5.09 -3.04 -12.27
N LYS A 68 -6.35 -3.02 -11.80
CA LYS A 68 -6.79 -3.87 -10.68
C LYS A 68 -7.19 -5.24 -11.21
N SER A 69 -6.84 -6.30 -10.50
CA SER A 69 -7.18 -7.68 -10.90
C SER A 69 -8.70 -7.85 -11.09
N GLY A 70 -9.07 -8.45 -12.22
CA GLY A 70 -10.47 -8.58 -12.65
C GLY A 70 -10.97 -7.46 -13.56
N GLU A 71 -10.24 -6.36 -13.67
CA GLU A 71 -10.54 -5.28 -14.63
C GLU A 71 -9.85 -5.52 -15.97
N THR A 72 -10.46 -5.05 -17.04
CA THR A 72 -9.93 -5.19 -18.41
C THR A 72 -9.22 -3.93 -18.92
N SER A 73 -9.31 -2.85 -18.16
CA SER A 73 -8.72 -1.56 -18.51
C SER A 73 -8.01 -0.97 -17.30
N PRO A 74 -6.92 -0.21 -17.50
CA PRO A 74 -6.25 0.49 -16.42
C PRO A 74 -7.20 1.55 -15.81
N PHE A 75 -7.22 1.64 -14.49
CA PHE A 75 -7.95 2.69 -13.77
C PHE A 75 -7.14 4.00 -13.68
N LEU A 76 -5.82 3.91 -13.94
CA LEU A 76 -4.90 5.06 -13.92
C LEU A 76 -3.83 4.87 -14.97
N ILE A 77 -3.49 5.95 -15.69
CA ILE A 77 -2.36 6.02 -16.62
C ILE A 77 -1.50 7.23 -16.26
N ARG A 78 -0.17 7.07 -16.30
CA ARG A 78 0.83 8.13 -16.07
C ARG A 78 1.85 8.13 -17.19
N TYR A 79 2.40 9.32 -17.52
CA TYR A 79 3.29 9.50 -18.66
C TYR A 79 4.68 10.03 -18.29
N GLU A 80 4.98 10.11 -17.00
CA GLU A 80 6.28 10.51 -16.48
C GLU A 80 7.27 9.33 -16.53
N GLN A 81 8.56 9.58 -16.59
CA GLN A 81 9.60 8.53 -16.48
C GLN A 81 9.47 7.76 -15.16
N ASP A 82 9.34 8.50 -14.05
CA ASP A 82 9.14 7.97 -12.73
C ASP A 82 7.80 8.47 -12.20
N THR A 83 7.03 7.60 -11.54
CA THR A 83 5.70 7.94 -11.03
C THR A 83 5.47 7.37 -9.65
N GLU A 84 4.50 7.91 -8.90
CA GLU A 84 4.11 7.40 -7.60
C GLU A 84 2.62 7.13 -7.52
N PHE A 85 2.26 6.13 -6.70
CA PHE A 85 0.87 5.83 -6.40
C PHE A 85 0.73 5.33 -4.96
N GLU A 86 -0.37 5.71 -4.30
CA GLU A 86 -0.72 5.26 -2.97
C GLU A 86 -1.91 4.30 -3.04
N PHE A 87 -1.66 3.05 -2.69
CA PHE A 87 -2.68 2.00 -2.66
C PHE A 87 -3.46 2.07 -1.35
N MET A 88 -4.72 2.53 -1.44
CA MET A 88 -5.62 2.74 -0.30
C MET A 88 -6.59 1.57 -0.09
N GLU A 89 -6.77 0.73 -1.11
CA GLU A 89 -7.73 -0.38 -1.09
C GLU A 89 -7.02 -1.72 -1.20
N SER A 90 -7.58 -2.73 -0.55
CA SER A 90 -7.14 -4.11 -0.72
C SER A 90 -7.39 -4.63 -2.14
N GLY A 91 -6.55 -5.54 -2.57
CA GLY A 91 -6.63 -6.16 -3.90
C GLY A 91 -5.27 -6.44 -4.48
N THR A 92 -5.28 -7.02 -5.67
CA THR A 92 -4.07 -7.23 -6.47
C THR A 92 -4.10 -6.28 -7.66
N TYR A 93 -2.99 -5.59 -7.86
CA TYR A 93 -2.80 -4.61 -8.91
C TYR A 93 -1.62 -5.01 -9.78
N THR A 94 -1.71 -4.72 -11.07
CA THR A 94 -0.59 -4.84 -12.01
C THR A 94 -0.21 -3.45 -12.48
N VAL A 95 1.07 -3.11 -12.37
CA VAL A 95 1.65 -1.85 -12.84
C VAL A 95 2.60 -2.18 -13.97
N GLU A 96 2.30 -1.73 -15.17
CA GLU A 96 3.04 -2.04 -16.39
C GLU A 96 3.68 -0.77 -16.97
N LEU A 97 4.90 -0.87 -17.43
CA LEU A 97 5.60 0.19 -18.15
C LEU A 97 5.62 -0.10 -19.65
N TYR A 98 5.26 0.91 -20.44
CA TYR A 98 5.38 0.95 -21.90
C TYR A 98 6.25 2.13 -22.32
N THR A 99 6.98 2.02 -23.43
CA THR A 99 7.88 3.07 -23.92
C THR A 99 7.67 3.39 -25.42
N GLY A 100 6.41 3.55 -25.82
CA GLY A 100 6.05 3.96 -27.19
C GLY A 100 5.71 2.82 -28.12
N ASN A 101 5.60 1.59 -27.61
CA ASN A 101 5.09 0.42 -28.33
C ASN A 101 3.99 -0.28 -27.51
N ASP A 102 3.31 -1.26 -28.10
CA ASP A 102 2.21 -2.00 -27.45
C ASP A 102 2.71 -3.21 -26.62
N VAL A 103 4.02 -3.30 -26.37
CA VAL A 103 4.61 -4.36 -25.55
C VAL A 103 5.14 -3.73 -24.26
N ALA A 104 4.72 -4.28 -23.13
CA ALA A 104 5.22 -3.82 -21.84
C ALA A 104 6.72 -4.16 -21.69
N GLU A 105 7.51 -3.19 -21.26
CA GLU A 105 8.92 -3.37 -20.90
C GLU A 105 9.08 -4.27 -19.66
N GLY A 106 8.10 -4.20 -18.76
CA GLY A 106 7.99 -5.03 -17.58
C GLY A 106 6.76 -4.71 -16.78
N SER A 107 6.50 -5.54 -15.77
CA SER A 107 5.34 -5.39 -14.89
C SER A 107 5.69 -5.69 -13.44
N ILE A 108 5.06 -4.96 -12.53
CA ILE A 108 5.15 -5.15 -11.08
C ILE A 108 3.76 -5.48 -10.55
N THR A 109 3.63 -6.60 -9.86
CA THR A 109 2.40 -6.96 -9.17
C THR A 109 2.42 -6.42 -7.75
N VAL A 110 1.34 -5.73 -7.32
CA VAL A 110 1.19 -5.22 -5.96
C VAL A 110 -0.02 -5.88 -5.32
N SER A 111 0.20 -6.62 -4.24
CA SER A 111 -0.86 -7.28 -3.47
C SER A 111 -1.05 -6.58 -2.13
N ILE A 112 -2.22 -5.95 -1.94
CA ILE A 112 -2.62 -5.28 -0.71
C ILE A 112 -3.59 -6.18 0.04
N SER A 113 -3.25 -6.53 1.28
CA SER A 113 -4.04 -7.40 2.13
C SER A 113 -5.40 -6.80 2.48
N ALA A 114 -6.40 -7.67 2.68
CA ALA A 114 -7.73 -7.26 3.10
C ALA A 114 -7.69 -6.61 4.48
N SER A 115 -8.55 -5.60 4.68
CA SER A 115 -8.73 -4.96 5.99
C SER A 115 -9.16 -5.97 7.03
N LYS A 116 -8.56 -5.89 8.21
CA LYS A 116 -8.91 -6.69 9.37
C LYS A 116 -8.97 -5.80 10.60
N LEU A 117 -10.09 -5.82 11.29
CA LEU A 117 -10.28 -5.15 12.57
C LEU A 117 -11.06 -6.06 13.51
N GLU A 118 -10.53 -6.26 14.70
CA GLU A 118 -11.20 -6.99 15.77
C GLU A 118 -11.22 -6.14 17.04
N MET A 119 -12.42 -6.02 17.64
CA MET A 119 -12.61 -5.40 18.94
C MET A 119 -12.81 -6.48 20.00
N PRO A 120 -12.36 -6.28 21.26
CA PRO A 120 -12.64 -7.24 22.34
C PRO A 120 -14.12 -7.22 22.73
N ASN A 121 -14.61 -8.34 23.25
CA ASN A 121 -15.98 -8.44 23.75
C ASN A 121 -16.16 -7.85 25.16
N ALA A 122 -15.07 -7.72 25.91
CA ALA A 122 -15.06 -7.20 27.28
C ALA A 122 -13.69 -6.65 27.64
N PHE A 123 -13.64 -5.78 28.63
CA PHE A 123 -12.44 -5.30 29.31
C PHE A 123 -12.70 -5.08 30.80
N SER A 124 -11.65 -4.94 31.60
CA SER A 124 -11.75 -4.78 33.06
C SER A 124 -10.77 -3.69 33.53
N PRO A 125 -11.19 -2.43 33.64
CA PRO A 125 -10.34 -1.32 34.03
C PRO A 125 -10.09 -1.31 35.57
N ASN A 126 -9.36 -2.31 36.07
CA ASN A 126 -9.09 -2.51 37.50
C ASN A 126 -7.65 -2.11 37.90
N GLY A 127 -6.80 -1.72 36.91
CA GLY A 127 -5.43 -1.28 37.10
C GLY A 127 -4.43 -2.42 37.33
N ASP A 128 -4.75 -3.65 36.92
CA ASP A 128 -3.85 -4.80 37.03
C ASP A 128 -2.90 -4.97 35.83
N GLY A 129 -3.03 -4.10 34.80
CA GLY A 129 -2.26 -4.13 33.57
C GLY A 129 -2.80 -5.10 32.52
N ILE A 130 -3.92 -5.78 32.78
CA ILE A 130 -4.52 -6.76 31.88
C ILE A 130 -5.91 -6.29 31.43
N ASN A 131 -6.08 -5.99 30.15
CA ASN A 131 -7.37 -5.54 29.59
C ASN A 131 -7.96 -4.29 30.28
N ASP A 132 -7.13 -3.41 30.83
CA ASP A 132 -7.56 -2.17 31.47
C ASP A 132 -8.11 -1.14 30.46
N ILE A 133 -7.73 -1.26 29.19
CA ILE A 133 -8.15 -0.36 28.11
C ILE A 133 -8.94 -1.14 27.07
N TYR A 134 -10.13 -0.66 26.74
CA TYR A 134 -10.91 -1.17 25.63
C TYR A 134 -10.38 -0.58 24.31
N LYS A 135 -9.71 -1.37 23.50
CA LYS A 135 -9.10 -0.95 22.23
C LYS A 135 -9.11 -2.07 21.18
N ALA A 136 -8.80 -1.71 19.93
CA ALA A 136 -8.61 -2.67 18.86
C ALA A 136 -7.53 -3.71 19.24
N LYS A 137 -7.73 -4.96 18.82
CA LYS A 137 -6.70 -6.00 18.97
C LYS A 137 -5.50 -5.67 18.07
N SER A 138 -4.30 -6.07 18.48
CA SER A 138 -3.04 -5.78 17.79
C SER A 138 -2.88 -6.49 16.44
N ASN A 139 -3.82 -7.36 16.05
CA ASN A 139 -3.82 -8.06 14.77
C ASN A 139 -4.61 -7.34 13.67
N HIS A 140 -4.89 -6.04 13.85
CA HIS A 140 -5.50 -5.21 12.81
C HIS A 140 -4.54 -5.02 11.63
N ARG A 141 -5.08 -4.90 10.41
CA ARG A 141 -4.33 -4.77 9.15
C ARG A 141 -5.07 -3.89 8.17
N SER A 142 -4.34 -3.17 7.33
CA SER A 142 -4.89 -2.35 6.23
C SER A 142 -6.05 -1.46 6.68
N ILE A 143 -5.87 -0.76 7.81
CA ILE A 143 -6.82 0.22 8.33
C ILE A 143 -6.35 1.61 7.94
N VAL A 144 -7.04 2.20 6.98
CA VAL A 144 -6.69 3.51 6.40
C VAL A 144 -7.24 4.66 7.23
N GLU A 145 -8.41 4.44 7.81
CA GLU A 145 -9.08 5.39 8.70
C GLU A 145 -9.77 4.62 9.83
N PHE A 146 -9.72 5.16 11.04
CA PHE A 146 -10.31 4.55 12.21
C PHE A 146 -11.02 5.60 13.07
N HIS A 147 -12.26 5.31 13.46
CA HIS A 147 -12.98 6.09 14.46
C HIS A 147 -13.92 5.16 15.25
N ALA A 148 -13.71 5.07 16.55
CA ALA A 148 -14.54 4.27 17.44
C ALA A 148 -15.32 5.13 18.43
N TYR A 149 -16.53 4.71 18.73
CA TYR A 149 -17.45 5.40 19.65
C TYR A 149 -17.98 4.42 20.70
N ILE A 150 -18.08 4.87 21.94
CA ILE A 150 -18.75 4.14 23.03
C ILE A 150 -20.05 4.85 23.38
N PHE A 151 -21.13 4.08 23.44
CA PHE A 151 -22.44 4.55 23.83
C PHE A 151 -22.94 3.77 25.05
N SER A 152 -23.65 4.49 25.95
CA SER A 152 -24.42 3.84 27.02
C SER A 152 -25.60 3.05 26.43
N ARG A 153 -26.21 2.20 27.23
CA ARG A 153 -27.45 1.49 26.88
C ARG A 153 -28.63 2.40 26.51
N HIS A 154 -28.54 3.68 26.82
CA HIS A 154 -29.55 4.70 26.50
C HIS A 154 -29.20 5.53 25.25
N GLY A 155 -28.15 5.14 24.51
CA GLY A 155 -27.72 5.83 23.29
C GLY A 155 -26.92 7.12 23.54
N VAL A 156 -26.51 7.39 24.78
CA VAL A 156 -25.67 8.57 25.08
C VAL A 156 -24.23 8.24 24.76
N LYS A 157 -23.57 9.07 23.93
CA LYS A 157 -22.15 8.94 23.64
C LYS A 157 -21.33 9.21 24.91
N ILE A 158 -20.47 8.23 25.28
CA ILE A 158 -19.64 8.26 26.47
C ILE A 158 -18.22 8.68 26.12
N TYR A 159 -17.68 8.14 25.02
CA TYR A 159 -16.31 8.34 24.61
C TYR A 159 -16.16 8.14 23.11
N ASP A 160 -15.13 8.72 22.50
CA ASP A 160 -14.70 8.41 21.13
C ASP A 160 -13.20 8.63 20.98
N TRP A 161 -12.59 7.91 20.01
CA TRP A 161 -11.17 8.04 19.68
C TRP A 161 -10.91 7.65 18.21
N THR A 162 -9.81 8.21 17.64
CA THR A 162 -9.40 8.02 16.23
C THR A 162 -8.04 7.36 16.08
N ASP A 163 -7.25 7.24 17.13
CA ASP A 163 -6.00 6.47 17.09
C ASP A 163 -6.30 4.99 17.31
N ILE A 164 -6.01 4.15 16.31
CA ILE A 164 -6.28 2.70 16.38
C ILE A 164 -5.54 2.02 17.54
N ASN A 165 -4.40 2.55 17.97
CA ASN A 165 -3.65 2.07 19.14
C ASN A 165 -4.14 2.66 20.46
N GLY A 166 -4.98 3.70 20.39
CA GLY A 166 -5.65 4.29 21.53
C GLY A 166 -6.81 3.42 22.04
N GLY A 167 -7.57 3.92 23.00
CA GLY A 167 -8.71 3.18 23.55
C GLY A 167 -9.39 3.91 24.70
N TRP A 168 -10.41 3.28 25.23
CA TRP A 168 -11.22 3.78 26.34
C TRP A 168 -10.84 3.09 27.65
N ASP A 169 -10.58 3.89 28.68
CA ASP A 169 -10.18 3.46 30.03
C ASP A 169 -11.36 3.18 30.99
N GLY A 170 -12.59 3.18 30.48
CA GLY A 170 -13.78 2.97 31.32
C GLY A 170 -14.24 4.21 32.07
N THR A 171 -13.75 5.40 31.74
CA THR A 171 -14.20 6.64 32.38
C THR A 171 -15.10 7.48 31.47
N HIS A 172 -15.95 8.31 32.10
CA HIS A 172 -16.69 9.37 31.46
C HIS A 172 -16.61 10.63 32.33
N ASN A 173 -16.13 11.75 31.73
CA ASN A 173 -15.86 13.00 32.44
C ASN A 173 -14.96 12.81 33.70
N GLY A 174 -13.93 11.97 33.57
CA GLY A 174 -12.95 11.70 34.62
C GLY A 174 -13.45 10.84 35.76
N LYS A 175 -14.61 10.18 35.62
CA LYS A 175 -15.15 9.25 36.61
C LYS A 175 -15.39 7.87 36.01
N PRO A 176 -15.09 6.78 36.73
CA PRO A 176 -15.41 5.43 36.28
C PRO A 176 -16.91 5.31 35.97
N VAL A 177 -17.24 4.68 34.86
CA VAL A 177 -18.63 4.33 34.55
C VAL A 177 -19.03 3.09 35.34
N LYS A 178 -20.33 2.83 35.45
CA LYS A 178 -20.85 1.63 36.14
C LYS A 178 -20.58 0.39 35.30
N ASP A 179 -20.33 -0.73 35.96
CA ASP A 179 -20.26 -2.01 35.28
C ASP A 179 -21.54 -2.30 34.49
N GLY A 180 -21.39 -2.82 33.30
CA GLY A 180 -22.53 -3.10 32.45
C GLY A 180 -22.20 -3.26 30.98
N VAL A 181 -23.24 -3.20 30.15
CA VAL A 181 -23.14 -3.30 28.70
C VAL A 181 -23.08 -1.92 28.08
N TYR A 182 -22.11 -1.71 27.21
CA TYR A 182 -21.93 -0.54 26.38
C TYR A 182 -21.95 -0.96 24.91
N PHE A 183 -22.39 -0.10 24.03
CA PHE A 183 -22.40 -0.33 22.60
C PHE A 183 -21.18 0.34 21.97
N VAL A 184 -20.54 -0.37 21.06
CA VAL A 184 -19.39 0.14 20.30
C VAL A 184 -19.79 0.26 18.85
N LEU A 185 -19.48 1.40 18.25
CA LEU A 185 -19.53 1.64 16.81
C LEU A 185 -18.10 1.94 16.35
N VAL A 186 -17.69 1.25 15.29
CA VAL A 186 -16.40 1.47 14.64
C VAL A 186 -16.63 1.69 13.15
#